data_914594f338f0cb01df4d17bc3a87fd10
#
_entry.id   914594f338f0cb01df4d17bc3a87fd10
#
_cell.length_a   1.000
_cell.length_b   1.000
_cell.length_c   1.000
_cell.angle_alpha   90.00
_cell.angle_beta   90.00
_cell.angle_gamma   90.00
#
_symmetry.space_group_name_H-M   'P 1'
#
loop_
_entity.id
_entity.type
_entity.pdbx_description
1 polymer ?
#
loop_
_entity_poly.entity_id
_entity_poly.type
_entity_poly.pdbx_seq_one_letter_code
_entity_poly.pdbx_strand_id
1 'polypeptide(L)'
;FHADYVGNHYEILILPGSFSFEIIEANVKFNNPGIFFKIPGSSTSPYHEVAGVNFWQDFERFHGRKTYADEVTGGYYVARLAVCEYLDRIKRQGCVFVFRETTSDYYAHLGVGILRECCRDAMNKKEERFVNKEDAFMKIQDRINLNVDVFREKSILLREYGKQKKLWDF
;
A
#
# COMPACT_ATOMS: atom_id res chain seq x y z
N PHE A 1 -3.14 -8.63 6.72
CA PHE A 1 -4.30 -7.82 7.16
C PHE A 1 -5.01 -7.25 5.94
N HIS A 2 -6.32 -7.08 6.04
CA HIS A 2 -7.09 -6.44 4.98
C HIS A 2 -8.31 -5.71 5.53
N ALA A 3 -8.79 -4.73 4.78
CA ALA A 3 -10.05 -4.06 5.04
C ALA A 3 -10.69 -3.56 3.75
N ASP A 4 -12.01 -3.52 3.74
CA ASP A 4 -12.84 -2.95 2.70
C ASP A 4 -13.74 -1.87 3.27
N TYR A 5 -13.78 -0.73 2.60
CA TYR A 5 -14.72 0.32 2.98
C TYR A 5 -15.06 1.23 1.79
N VAL A 6 -16.32 1.26 1.39
CA VAL A 6 -16.85 2.14 0.34
C VAL A 6 -15.93 2.16 -0.90
N GLY A 7 -15.72 1.00 -1.52
CA GLY A 7 -14.87 0.86 -2.71
C GLY A 7 -13.37 1.09 -2.49
N ASN A 8 -12.91 1.15 -1.25
CA ASN A 8 -11.49 1.09 -0.91
C ASN A 8 -11.18 -0.29 -0.36
N HIS A 9 -10.31 -1.01 -1.03
CA HIS A 9 -9.75 -2.26 -0.54
C HIS A 9 -8.28 -2.07 -0.18
N TYR A 10 -7.91 -2.49 1.03
CA TYR A 10 -6.53 -2.46 1.52
C TYR A 10 -6.04 -3.87 1.81
N GLU A 11 -4.89 -4.22 1.26
CA GLU A 11 -4.06 -5.37 1.66
C GLU A 11 -2.77 -4.87 2.29
N ILE A 12 -2.49 -5.31 3.50
CA ILE A 12 -1.31 -4.91 4.25
C ILE A 12 -0.48 -6.16 4.56
N LEU A 13 0.61 -6.31 3.84
CA LEU A 13 1.58 -7.40 4.02
C LEU A 13 2.76 -6.91 4.86
N ILE A 14 3.10 -7.64 5.92
CA ILE A 14 4.25 -7.37 6.77
C ILE A 14 5.21 -8.56 6.69
N LEU A 15 6.40 -8.31 6.19
CA LEU A 15 7.47 -9.29 6.11
C LEU A 15 8.54 -9.01 7.18
N PRO A 16 9.22 -10.06 7.71
CA PRO A 16 10.31 -9.87 8.68
C PRO A 16 11.43 -9.00 8.12
N GLY A 17 11.90 -8.03 8.91
CA GLY A 17 13.01 -7.15 8.52
C GLY A 17 13.05 -5.86 9.32
N SER A 18 14.01 -5.00 9.00
CA SER A 18 14.03 -3.63 9.50
C SER A 18 12.86 -2.85 8.93
N PHE A 19 12.40 -1.83 9.64
CA PHE A 19 11.26 -1.04 9.19
C PHE A 19 11.51 -0.44 7.80
N SER A 20 10.59 -0.69 6.92
CA SER A 20 10.45 0.01 5.64
C SER A 20 8.96 0.01 5.30
N PHE A 21 8.52 0.98 4.55
CA PHE A 21 7.10 1.15 4.24
C PHE A 21 6.91 1.54 2.78
N GLU A 22 6.00 0.88 2.11
CA GLU A 22 5.60 1.19 0.75
C GLU A 22 4.09 1.09 0.63
N ILE A 23 3.48 2.04 -0.07
CA ILE A 23 2.10 1.97 -0.48
C ILE A 23 2.00 2.12 -1.99
N ILE A 24 1.23 1.26 -2.61
CA ILE A 24 0.85 1.34 -4.02
C ILE A 24 -0.66 1.42 -4.09
N GLU A 25 -1.16 2.54 -4.61
CA GLU A 25 -2.58 2.72 -4.87
C GLU A 25 -2.88 2.45 -6.34
N ALA A 26 -3.93 1.69 -6.60
CA ALA A 26 -4.44 1.39 -7.92
C ALA A 26 -5.90 1.83 -8.02
N ASN A 27 -6.22 2.58 -9.08
CA ASN A 27 -7.61 2.90 -9.38
C ASN A 27 -8.06 2.09 -10.59
N VAL A 28 -9.01 1.20 -10.36
CA VAL A 28 -9.62 0.37 -11.40
C VAL A 28 -10.79 1.11 -12.01
N LYS A 29 -10.59 1.63 -13.22
CA LYS A 29 -11.65 2.30 -13.97
C LYS A 29 -12.64 1.29 -14.53
N PHE A 30 -13.76 1.11 -13.86
CA PHE A 30 -14.93 0.51 -14.48
C PHE A 30 -15.71 1.60 -15.24
N ASN A 31 -15.49 1.76 -16.54
CA ASN A 31 -16.29 2.51 -17.51
C ASN A 31 -16.75 3.95 -17.13
N ASN A 32 -16.14 4.59 -16.16
CA ASN A 32 -16.44 5.97 -15.84
C ASN A 32 -15.14 6.78 -15.85
N PRO A 33 -15.02 7.85 -16.66
CA PRO A 33 -13.87 8.75 -16.58
C PRO A 33 -13.92 9.45 -15.22
N GLY A 34 -13.28 8.83 -14.24
CA GLY A 34 -13.34 9.22 -12.84
C GLY A 34 -13.04 10.69 -12.64
N ILE A 35 -13.79 11.29 -11.76
CA ILE A 35 -13.57 12.63 -11.22
C ILE A 35 -12.25 12.60 -10.42
N PHE A 36 -11.12 12.69 -11.11
CA PHE A 36 -9.85 13.00 -10.46
C PHE A 36 -9.67 14.50 -10.48
N PHE A 37 -9.88 15.15 -9.36
CA PHE A 37 -9.49 16.53 -9.19
C PHE A 37 -7.96 16.60 -9.24
N LYS A 38 -7.43 17.25 -10.26
CA LYS A 38 -6.06 17.71 -10.25
C LYS A 38 -5.94 18.73 -9.13
N ILE A 39 -5.30 18.38 -8.03
CA ILE A 39 -5.01 19.34 -6.96
C ILE A 39 -4.03 20.36 -7.55
N PRO A 40 -4.39 21.67 -7.61
CA PRO A 40 -3.48 22.68 -8.09
C PRO A 40 -2.21 22.66 -7.25
N GLY A 41 -1.05 22.48 -7.89
CA GLY A 41 0.25 22.45 -7.22
C GLY A 41 0.84 21.05 -6.98
N SER A 42 0.13 19.96 -7.29
CA SER A 42 0.77 18.64 -7.29
C SER A 42 1.60 18.48 -8.57
N SER A 43 2.89 18.15 -8.42
CA SER A 43 3.71 17.75 -9.54
C SER A 43 3.06 16.55 -10.23
N THR A 44 2.92 16.63 -11.55
CA THR A 44 2.39 15.53 -12.34
C THR A 44 3.42 14.40 -12.34
N SER A 45 3.27 13.45 -11.43
CA SER A 45 3.99 12.19 -11.54
C SER A 45 3.59 11.47 -12.83
N PRO A 46 4.54 10.91 -13.58
CA PRO A 46 4.22 10.19 -14.81
C PRO A 46 3.34 8.99 -14.47
N TYR A 47 2.10 9.02 -14.95
CA TYR A 47 1.15 7.91 -14.80
C TYR A 47 1.68 6.69 -15.54
N HIS A 48 1.94 5.62 -14.80
CA HIS A 48 2.18 4.32 -15.41
C HIS A 48 0.82 3.70 -15.74
N GLU A 49 0.36 3.88 -16.96
CA GLU A 49 -0.90 3.33 -17.43
C GLU A 49 -0.70 1.84 -17.78
N VAL A 50 -1.20 0.96 -16.92
CA VAL A 50 -1.51 -0.41 -17.31
C VAL A 50 -2.96 -0.41 -17.73
N ALA A 51 -3.26 -0.60 -19.01
CA ALA A 51 -4.57 -0.64 -19.66
C ALA A 51 -5.77 -0.28 -18.76
N GLY A 52 -6.06 1.02 -18.55
CA GLY A 52 -7.21 1.50 -17.79
C GLY A 52 -7.04 1.57 -16.27
N VAL A 53 -5.85 1.31 -15.72
CA VAL A 53 -5.54 1.43 -14.30
C VAL A 53 -4.51 2.51 -14.08
N ASN A 54 -4.79 3.44 -13.17
CA ASN A 54 -3.81 4.44 -12.72
C ASN A 54 -3.18 3.97 -11.42
N PHE A 55 -1.88 4.21 -11.28
CA PHE A 55 -1.11 3.85 -10.08
C PHE A 55 -0.42 5.07 -9.50
N TRP A 56 -0.33 5.09 -8.16
CA TRP A 56 0.47 6.03 -7.38
C TRP A 56 1.26 5.24 -6.36
N GLN A 57 2.50 5.65 -6.10
CA GLN A 57 3.41 4.91 -5.24
C GLN A 57 4.30 5.84 -4.44
N ASP A 58 4.34 5.64 -3.14
CA ASP A 58 5.30 6.27 -2.24
C ASP A 58 5.92 5.22 -1.32
N PHE A 59 7.20 5.37 -1.02
CA PHE A 59 7.91 4.44 -0.16
C PHE A 59 8.97 5.14 0.70
N GLU A 60 9.40 4.45 1.75
CA GLU A 60 10.57 4.80 2.53
C GLU A 60 11.35 3.55 2.92
N ARG A 61 12.67 3.70 2.99
CA ARG A 61 13.57 2.71 3.58
C ARG A 61 13.75 3.01 5.07
N PHE A 62 14.58 2.21 5.74
CA PHE A 62 14.82 2.31 7.19
C PHE A 62 15.12 3.73 7.69
N HIS A 63 15.84 4.53 6.94
CA HIS A 63 16.18 5.90 7.33
C HIS A 63 15.08 6.94 7.09
N GLY A 64 13.92 6.50 6.64
CA GLY A 64 12.78 7.37 6.34
C GLY A 64 12.93 8.16 5.04
N ARG A 65 12.01 9.09 4.83
CA ARG A 65 11.98 10.00 3.68
C ARG A 65 12.66 11.32 4.03
N LYS A 66 13.31 11.94 3.05
CA LYS A 66 13.84 13.31 3.15
C LYS A 66 12.89 14.37 2.61
N THR A 67 11.92 13.94 1.78
CA THR A 67 10.91 14.80 1.15
C THR A 67 9.51 14.32 1.54
N TYR A 68 8.51 15.18 1.37
CA TYR A 68 7.11 14.79 1.55
C TYR A 68 6.70 13.77 0.49
N ALA A 69 5.73 12.89 0.84
CA ALA A 69 5.12 11.96 -0.12
C ALA A 69 4.29 12.76 -1.12
N ASP A 70 4.59 12.66 -2.41
CA ASP A 70 4.07 13.52 -3.46
C ASP A 70 3.14 12.80 -4.45
N GLU A 71 3.17 11.48 -4.50
CA GLU A 71 2.26 10.69 -5.32
C GLU A 71 0.99 10.30 -4.56
N VAL A 72 1.12 9.53 -3.47
CA VAL A 72 -0.01 9.07 -2.63
C VAL A 72 -0.42 10.14 -1.61
N THR A 73 0.48 11.05 -1.29
CA THR A 73 0.23 12.21 -0.43
C THR A 73 -0.33 11.86 0.97
N GLY A 74 -1.51 12.38 1.33
CA GLY A 74 -2.15 12.12 2.63
C GLY A 74 -2.45 10.64 2.89
N GLY A 75 -2.77 9.86 1.85
CA GLY A 75 -3.00 8.41 1.94
C GLY A 75 -1.79 7.65 2.47
N TYR A 76 -0.59 8.03 2.03
CA TYR A 76 0.67 7.48 2.52
C TYR A 76 0.80 7.63 4.05
N TYR A 77 0.58 8.83 4.57
CA TYR A 77 0.79 9.12 6.00
C TYR A 77 -0.24 8.43 6.89
N VAL A 78 -1.50 8.35 6.48
CA VAL A 78 -2.53 7.73 7.31
C VAL A 78 -2.40 6.20 7.34
N ALA A 79 -2.02 5.57 6.23
CA ALA A 79 -1.73 4.14 6.19
C ALA A 79 -0.48 3.82 7.01
N ARG A 80 0.59 4.61 6.82
CA ARG A 80 1.83 4.48 7.59
C ARG A 80 1.59 4.62 9.10
N LEU A 81 0.78 5.60 9.51
CA LEU A 81 0.44 5.80 10.92
C LEU A 81 -0.23 4.57 11.52
N ALA A 82 -1.26 4.01 10.87
CA ALA A 82 -1.96 2.83 11.35
C ALA A 82 -1.03 1.62 11.51
N VAL A 83 -0.12 1.43 10.55
CA VAL A 83 0.89 0.36 10.60
C VAL A 83 1.89 0.60 11.73
N CYS A 84 2.38 1.84 11.91
CA CYS A 84 3.31 2.17 12.99
C CYS A 84 2.66 1.98 14.38
N GLU A 85 1.39 2.35 14.54
CA GLU A 85 0.61 2.09 15.77
C GLU A 85 0.55 0.58 16.08
N TYR A 86 0.34 -0.26 15.06
CA TYR A 86 0.35 -1.71 15.22
C TYR A 86 1.73 -2.25 15.60
N LEU A 87 2.78 -1.88 14.85
CA LEU A 87 4.15 -2.35 15.09
C LEU A 87 4.67 -1.92 16.46
N ASP A 88 4.32 -0.70 16.90
CA ASP A 88 4.63 -0.24 18.24
C ASP A 88 3.90 -1.07 19.30
N ARG A 89 2.62 -1.37 19.11
CA ARG A 89 1.84 -2.20 20.03
C ARG A 89 2.45 -3.60 20.23
N ILE A 90 2.94 -4.22 19.15
CA ILE A 90 3.57 -5.55 19.21
C ILE A 90 5.09 -5.50 19.47
N LYS A 91 5.68 -4.30 19.60
CA LYS A 91 7.12 -4.05 19.81
C LYS A 91 7.99 -4.79 18.78
N ARG A 92 7.62 -4.69 17.51
CA ARG A 92 8.33 -5.31 16.39
C ARG A 92 8.55 -4.31 15.25
N GLN A 93 9.52 -4.64 14.40
CA GLN A 93 9.71 -4.00 13.10
C GLN A 93 9.31 -4.96 11.98
N GLY A 94 9.14 -4.44 10.78
CA GLY A 94 8.88 -5.22 9.59
C GLY A 94 8.95 -4.40 8.31
N CYS A 95 9.18 -5.08 7.20
CA CYS A 95 9.04 -4.52 5.88
C CYS A 95 7.54 -4.53 5.52
N VAL A 96 6.96 -3.38 5.31
CA VAL A 96 5.50 -3.22 5.14
C VAL A 96 5.18 -2.84 3.71
N PHE A 97 4.24 -3.58 3.13
CA PHE A 97 3.71 -3.36 1.78
C PHE A 97 2.21 -3.18 1.88
N VAL A 98 1.73 -2.03 1.44
CA VAL A 98 0.31 -1.70 1.40
C VAL A 98 -0.12 -1.62 -0.07
N PHE A 99 -1.09 -2.45 -0.44
CA PHE A 99 -1.75 -2.38 -1.73
C PHE A 99 -3.16 -1.85 -1.50
N ARG A 100 -3.47 -0.73 -2.11
CA ARG A 100 -4.80 -0.16 -2.10
C ARG A 100 -5.39 -0.23 -3.50
N GLU A 101 -6.53 -0.87 -3.61
CA GLU A 101 -7.34 -0.87 -4.80
C GLU A 101 -8.59 -0.03 -4.57
N THR A 102 -8.91 0.87 -5.51
CA THR A 102 -10.18 1.60 -5.49
C THR A 102 -11.04 1.19 -6.66
N THR A 103 -12.32 0.96 -6.39
CA THR A 103 -13.34 0.59 -7.37
C THR A 103 -14.29 1.75 -7.65
N SER A 104 -15.24 1.54 -8.57
CA SER A 104 -16.30 2.51 -8.88
C SER A 104 -17.18 2.86 -7.68
N ASP A 105 -17.21 2.00 -6.66
CA ASP A 105 -17.99 2.25 -5.43
C ASP A 105 -17.36 3.36 -4.57
N TYR A 106 -16.11 3.73 -4.85
CA TYR A 106 -15.48 4.93 -4.30
C TYR A 106 -15.89 6.16 -5.12
N TYR A 107 -17.18 6.47 -5.09
CA TYR A 107 -17.80 7.52 -5.90
C TYR A 107 -17.58 8.94 -5.35
N ALA A 108 -17.13 9.09 -4.10
CA ALA A 108 -16.86 10.37 -3.47
C ALA A 108 -15.55 10.35 -2.68
N HIS A 109 -14.74 11.38 -2.86
CA HIS A 109 -13.51 11.57 -2.10
C HIS A 109 -13.85 12.04 -0.69
N LEU A 110 -13.98 11.11 0.25
CA LEU A 110 -14.33 11.38 1.65
C LEU A 110 -13.13 11.85 2.49
N GLY A 111 -11.99 12.11 1.84
CA GLY A 111 -10.77 12.60 2.46
C GLY A 111 -9.96 11.52 3.19
N VAL A 112 -8.79 11.91 3.65
CA VAL A 112 -7.80 10.99 4.29
C VAL A 112 -8.28 10.41 5.63
N GLY A 113 -9.28 11.03 6.27
CA GLY A 113 -9.87 10.52 7.52
C GLY A 113 -10.44 9.11 7.35
N ILE A 114 -11.18 8.87 6.27
CA ILE A 114 -11.74 7.55 5.95
C ILE A 114 -10.64 6.52 5.67
N LEU A 115 -9.61 6.91 4.93
CA LEU A 115 -8.48 6.03 4.64
C LEU A 115 -7.76 5.62 5.92
N ARG A 116 -7.62 6.55 6.86
CA ARG A 116 -7.04 6.27 8.18
C ARG A 116 -7.86 5.24 8.94
N GLU A 117 -9.17 5.42 9.03
CA GLU A 117 -10.04 4.52 9.78
C GLU A 117 -10.10 3.13 9.10
N CYS A 118 -10.08 3.06 7.77
CA CYS A 118 -10.00 1.80 7.04
C CYS A 118 -8.70 1.04 7.35
N CYS A 119 -7.55 1.74 7.32
CA CYS A 119 -6.27 1.12 7.68
C CYS A 119 -6.22 0.68 9.15
N ARG A 120 -6.77 1.47 10.08
CA ARG A 120 -6.87 1.10 11.49
C ARG A 120 -7.78 -0.10 11.70
N ASP A 121 -8.91 -0.16 11.01
CA ASP A 121 -9.78 -1.34 11.04
C ASP A 121 -9.03 -2.59 10.59
N ALA A 122 -8.29 -2.52 9.47
CA ALA A 122 -7.43 -3.61 9.03
C ALA A 122 -6.46 -4.06 10.12
N MET A 123 -5.71 -3.10 10.72
CA MET A 123 -4.68 -3.38 11.72
C MET A 123 -5.22 -3.81 13.09
N ASN A 124 -6.52 -3.68 13.33
CA ASN A 124 -7.19 -4.17 14.54
C ASN A 124 -7.79 -5.58 14.38
N LYS A 125 -7.85 -6.09 13.16
CA LYS A 125 -8.26 -7.48 12.89
C LYS A 125 -7.17 -8.45 13.30
N LYS A 126 -7.54 -9.72 13.42
CA LYS A 126 -6.57 -10.79 13.62
C LYS A 126 -5.72 -10.94 12.36
N GLU A 127 -4.40 -11.00 12.54
CA GLU A 127 -3.48 -11.27 11.45
C GLU A 127 -3.67 -12.65 10.84
N GLU A 128 -3.59 -12.75 9.53
CA GLU A 128 -3.37 -14.00 8.82
C GLU A 128 -1.86 -14.23 8.72
N ARG A 129 -1.41 -15.43 9.05
CA ARG A 129 0.00 -15.81 9.03
C ARG A 129 0.27 -16.84 7.96
N PHE A 130 1.35 -16.66 7.22
CA PHE A 130 1.75 -17.52 6.12
C PHE A 130 3.17 -18.02 6.35
N VAL A 131 3.47 -19.23 5.88
CA VAL A 131 4.81 -19.82 5.98
C VAL A 131 5.78 -19.10 5.04
N ASN A 132 5.31 -18.71 3.87
CA ASN A 132 6.08 -17.99 2.88
C ASN A 132 5.26 -16.85 2.26
N LYS A 133 5.93 -15.95 1.56
CA LYS A 133 5.28 -14.78 0.95
C LYS A 133 4.39 -15.13 -0.24
N GLU A 134 4.64 -16.24 -0.93
CA GLU A 134 3.87 -16.63 -2.11
C GLU A 134 2.45 -17.06 -1.69
N ASP A 135 2.31 -17.77 -0.56
CA ASP A 135 1.00 -18.11 0.00
C ASP A 135 0.23 -16.83 0.38
N ALA A 136 0.92 -15.83 0.92
CA ALA A 136 0.32 -14.53 1.21
C ALA A 136 -0.18 -13.83 -0.05
N PHE A 137 0.62 -13.84 -1.15
CA PHE A 137 0.21 -13.23 -2.42
C PHE A 137 -0.96 -13.98 -3.07
N MET A 138 -0.99 -15.31 -3.00
CA MET A 138 -2.16 -16.08 -3.44
C MET A 138 -3.42 -15.65 -2.68
N LYS A 139 -3.30 -15.45 -1.35
CA LYS A 139 -4.43 -15.02 -0.54
C LYS A 139 -4.86 -13.58 -0.82
N ILE A 140 -3.93 -12.68 -1.11
CA ILE A 140 -4.23 -11.33 -1.58
C ILE A 140 -4.99 -11.38 -2.91
N GLN A 141 -4.53 -12.22 -3.86
CA GLN A 141 -5.18 -12.38 -5.17
C GLN A 141 -6.65 -12.79 -5.06
N ASP A 142 -7.02 -13.60 -4.07
CA ASP A 142 -8.42 -14.00 -3.85
C ASP A 142 -9.35 -12.80 -3.55
N ARG A 143 -8.80 -11.66 -3.13
CA ARG A 143 -9.54 -10.51 -2.61
C ARG A 143 -9.51 -9.28 -3.49
N ILE A 144 -8.46 -9.12 -4.30
CA ILE A 144 -8.30 -7.95 -5.19
C ILE A 144 -8.79 -8.27 -6.60
N ASN A 145 -9.23 -7.25 -7.33
CA ASN A 145 -9.68 -7.40 -8.72
C ASN A 145 -8.51 -7.39 -9.71
N LEU A 146 -7.44 -6.67 -9.40
CA LEU A 146 -6.24 -6.64 -10.22
C LEU A 146 -5.41 -7.90 -10.02
N ASN A 147 -4.62 -8.25 -11.04
CA ASN A 147 -3.59 -9.26 -10.85
C ASN A 147 -2.56 -8.75 -9.82
N VAL A 148 -2.34 -9.52 -8.73
CA VAL A 148 -1.40 -9.17 -7.67
C VAL A 148 0.03 -8.98 -8.19
N ASP A 149 0.41 -9.64 -9.28
CA ASP A 149 1.72 -9.50 -9.89
C ASP A 149 1.98 -8.09 -10.39
N VAL A 150 0.95 -7.33 -10.76
CA VAL A 150 1.11 -5.91 -11.12
C VAL A 150 1.65 -5.10 -9.94
N PHE A 151 1.15 -5.33 -8.73
CA PHE A 151 1.68 -4.69 -7.52
C PHE A 151 3.10 -5.18 -7.19
N ARG A 152 3.36 -6.49 -7.36
CA ARG A 152 4.68 -7.09 -7.11
C ARG A 152 5.75 -6.51 -8.04
N GLU A 153 5.44 -6.37 -9.33
CA GLU A 153 6.34 -5.81 -10.33
C GLU A 153 6.62 -4.32 -10.10
N LYS A 154 5.59 -3.57 -9.69
CA LYS A 154 5.74 -2.13 -9.37
C LYS A 154 6.51 -1.90 -8.07
N SER A 155 6.37 -2.77 -7.08
CA SER A 155 6.96 -2.59 -5.76
C SER A 155 8.48 -2.48 -5.82
N ILE A 156 8.99 -1.36 -5.35
CA ILE A 156 10.43 -1.10 -5.22
C ILE A 156 11.00 -1.93 -4.06
N LEU A 157 10.32 -1.89 -2.92
CA LEU A 157 10.81 -2.56 -1.72
C LEU A 157 10.73 -4.09 -1.82
N LEU A 158 9.71 -4.66 -2.50
CA LEU A 158 9.66 -6.11 -2.75
C LEU A 158 10.81 -6.59 -3.64
N ARG A 159 11.20 -5.79 -4.63
CA ARG A 159 12.38 -6.10 -5.46
C ARG A 159 13.68 -6.05 -4.69
N GLU A 160 13.75 -5.24 -3.64
CA GLU A 160 14.91 -5.10 -2.76
C GLU A 160 14.89 -6.13 -1.62
N TYR A 161 13.71 -6.62 -1.24
CA TYR A 161 13.52 -7.54 -0.12
C TYR A 161 14.35 -8.83 -0.29
N GLY A 162 15.09 -9.17 0.74
CA GLY A 162 15.97 -10.34 0.75
C GLY A 162 17.29 -10.18 -0.01
N LYS A 163 17.52 -9.04 -0.69
CA LYS A 163 18.80 -8.76 -1.36
C LYS A 163 19.82 -8.06 -0.44
N GLN A 164 19.38 -7.53 0.69
CA GLN A 164 20.27 -6.91 1.64
C GLN A 164 21.11 -7.99 2.32
N LYS A 165 22.43 -7.97 2.08
CA LYS A 165 23.37 -8.84 2.77
C LYS A 165 23.38 -8.51 4.26
N LYS A 166 23.34 -9.55 5.10
CA LYS A 166 23.51 -9.40 6.54
C LYS A 166 25.00 -9.22 6.83
N LEU A 167 25.33 -8.57 7.94
CA LEU A 167 26.71 -8.31 8.36
C LEU A 167 27.58 -9.58 8.43
N TRP A 168 26.97 -10.75 8.62
CA TRP A 168 27.63 -12.07 8.67
C TRP A 168 27.61 -12.83 7.34
N ASP A 169 27.21 -12.23 6.27
CA ASP A 169 27.29 -12.80 4.91
C ASP A 169 28.59 -12.38 4.18
N PHE A 170 29.56 -11.80 4.92
CA PHE A 170 30.90 -11.40 4.46
C PHE A 170 31.96 -12.31 5.01
#